data_d7bfb749393dbe17993686943e447c68
#
_entry.id   d7bfb749393dbe17993686943e447c68
#
_cell.length_a   1.000
_cell.length_b   1.000
_cell.length_c   1.000
_cell.angle_alpha   90.00
_cell.angle_beta   90.00
_cell.angle_gamma   90.00
#
_symmetry.space_group_name_H-M   'P 1'
#
loop_
_entity.id
_entity.type
_entity.pdbx_description
1 polymer ?
#
loop_
_entity_poly.entity_id
_entity_poly.type
_entity_poly.pdbx_seq_one_letter_code
_entity_poly.pdbx_strand_id
1 'polypeptide(L)'
;MHLRRLLLLVVLLGSAPSAQAQTSDSANGIFLVASPALLDPNFHHSVVLVTQMADGGSIGFIVNRPGERSLAQILPDNTLLKRFTEPIFLGGPVEAAGLFAMFRAKDSTPGALRVLGDVYFAMDPAVVERVLHAPPERLRFFNGYAGWAPGQLALEIERGGWHVLNADADSVFRKNTNTLWQELLLRVRAVTASLR
;
A
#
# COMPACT_ATOMS: atom_id res chain seq x y z
N MET A 1 6.45 38.34 -72.52
CA MET A 1 6.90 37.03 -72.05
C MET A 1 7.14 37.13 -70.54
N HIS A 2 6.12 36.80 -69.72
CA HIS A 2 6.21 36.89 -68.26
C HIS A 2 6.23 35.48 -67.66
N LEU A 3 7.39 35.13 -67.08
CA LEU A 3 7.62 33.84 -66.45
C LEU A 3 7.13 33.96 -64.98
N ARG A 4 5.95 33.34 -64.66
CA ARG A 4 5.43 33.21 -63.31
C ARG A 4 6.19 32.13 -62.58
N ARG A 5 7.00 32.53 -61.58
CA ARG A 5 7.61 31.60 -60.61
C ARG A 5 6.55 31.18 -59.61
N LEU A 6 6.20 29.91 -59.61
CA LEU A 6 5.36 29.22 -58.65
C LEU A 6 6.19 28.91 -57.38
N LEU A 7 5.92 29.57 -56.27
CA LEU A 7 6.56 29.29 -54.99
C LEU A 7 5.78 28.12 -54.34
N LEU A 8 6.42 26.95 -54.27
CA LEU A 8 5.87 25.81 -53.51
C LEU A 8 6.16 26.02 -52.02
N LEU A 9 5.13 26.31 -51.23
CA LEU A 9 5.22 26.37 -49.77
C LEU A 9 5.12 24.96 -49.19
N VAL A 10 6.26 24.36 -48.78
CA VAL A 10 6.27 23.09 -48.05
C VAL A 10 5.95 23.37 -46.59
N VAL A 11 4.74 23.02 -46.16
CA VAL A 11 4.36 23.05 -44.75
C VAL A 11 4.91 21.78 -44.11
N LEU A 12 6.01 21.90 -43.38
CA LEU A 12 6.50 20.85 -42.48
C LEU A 12 5.58 20.78 -41.24
N LEU A 13 4.65 19.84 -41.22
CA LEU A 13 3.94 19.43 -40.01
C LEU A 13 4.94 18.74 -39.07
N GLY A 14 5.50 19.50 -38.15
CA GLY A 14 6.28 18.98 -37.05
C GLY A 14 5.39 18.17 -36.12
N SER A 15 5.49 16.84 -36.16
CA SER A 15 4.92 15.94 -35.16
C SER A 15 5.65 16.17 -33.83
N ALA A 16 5.01 16.90 -32.90
CA ALA A 16 5.50 16.98 -31.53
C ALA A 16 5.47 15.56 -30.91
N PRO A 17 6.56 15.08 -30.32
CA PRO A 17 6.49 13.82 -29.58
C PRO A 17 5.54 14.03 -28.38
N SER A 18 4.46 13.24 -28.36
CA SER A 18 3.61 13.11 -27.18
C SER A 18 4.50 12.58 -26.06
N ALA A 19 4.79 13.40 -25.08
CA ALA A 19 5.40 12.98 -23.83
C ALA A 19 4.42 12.02 -23.17
N GLN A 20 4.62 10.73 -23.38
CA GLN A 20 4.01 9.70 -22.56
C GLN A 20 4.55 9.94 -21.15
N ALA A 21 3.66 10.39 -20.25
CA ALA A 21 3.95 10.37 -18.83
C ALA A 21 4.29 8.92 -18.49
N GLN A 22 5.57 8.64 -18.30
CA GLN A 22 6.04 7.40 -17.71
C GLN A 22 5.50 7.42 -16.27
N THR A 23 4.37 6.77 -16.06
CA THR A 23 3.96 6.36 -14.72
C THR A 23 5.09 5.50 -14.20
N SER A 24 5.86 6.03 -13.26
CA SER A 24 6.92 5.30 -12.58
C SER A 24 6.29 4.07 -11.93
N ASP A 25 6.45 2.91 -12.56
CA ASP A 25 5.87 1.62 -12.19
C ASP A 25 6.58 0.99 -10.98
N SER A 26 7.32 1.79 -10.21
CA SER A 26 8.00 1.37 -9.00
C SER A 26 7.21 1.76 -7.77
N ALA A 27 6.11 1.02 -7.50
CA ALA A 27 5.50 1.03 -6.19
C ALA A 27 6.48 0.36 -5.21
N ASN A 28 7.31 1.18 -4.56
CA ASN A 28 8.29 0.75 -3.56
C ASN A 28 7.68 0.94 -2.17
N GLY A 29 6.74 0.08 -1.80
CA GLY A 29 6.21 0.05 -0.45
C GLY A 29 7.34 -0.16 0.57
N ILE A 30 7.25 0.55 1.68
CA ILE A 30 8.18 0.44 2.81
C ILE A 30 7.46 -0.08 4.05
N PHE A 31 8.20 -0.71 4.94
CA PHE A 31 7.74 -0.90 6.31
C PHE A 31 8.16 0.28 7.18
N LEU A 32 7.19 0.82 7.91
CA LEU A 32 7.42 1.64 9.08
C LEU A 32 7.35 0.71 10.30
N VAL A 33 8.47 0.56 10.98
CA VAL A 33 8.56 -0.20 12.23
C VAL A 33 8.51 0.79 13.37
N ALA A 34 7.48 0.72 14.21
CA ALA A 34 7.32 1.63 15.34
C ALA A 34 8.55 1.58 16.26
N SER A 35 9.11 2.75 16.57
CA SER A 35 10.14 2.87 17.58
C SER A 35 9.62 2.38 18.95
N PRO A 36 10.44 1.74 19.80
CA PRO A 36 10.02 1.41 21.16
C PRO A 36 9.60 2.62 21.99
N ALA A 37 10.06 3.83 21.60
CA ALA A 37 9.69 5.08 22.25
C ALA A 37 8.38 5.69 21.73
N LEU A 38 7.77 5.12 20.67
CA LEU A 38 6.49 5.58 20.14
C LEU A 38 5.35 5.15 21.09
N LEU A 39 4.81 6.12 21.83
CA LEU A 39 3.79 5.89 22.86
C LEU A 39 2.34 5.99 22.33
N ASP A 40 2.14 6.37 21.05
CA ASP A 40 0.81 6.44 20.44
C ASP A 40 0.12 5.06 20.52
N PRO A 41 -1.02 4.93 21.21
CA PRO A 41 -1.71 3.65 21.37
C PRO A 41 -2.16 3.03 20.06
N ASN A 42 -2.36 3.84 19.02
CA ASN A 42 -2.73 3.34 17.69
C ASN A 42 -1.55 2.68 16.98
N PHE A 43 -0.30 3.02 17.35
CA PHE A 43 0.86 2.61 16.57
C PHE A 43 1.98 1.95 17.39
N HIS A 44 1.92 1.92 18.72
CA HIS A 44 2.98 1.26 19.50
C HIS A 44 3.11 -0.21 19.08
N HIS A 45 4.35 -0.70 18.95
CA HIS A 45 4.68 -2.06 18.51
C HIS A 45 4.06 -2.46 17.15
N SER A 46 3.73 -1.49 16.29
CA SER A 46 3.19 -1.77 14.96
C SER A 46 4.25 -1.87 13.88
N VAL A 47 3.90 -2.62 12.83
CA VAL A 47 4.55 -2.61 11.52
C VAL A 47 3.51 -2.16 10.52
N VAL A 48 3.77 -1.06 9.82
CA VAL A 48 2.86 -0.50 8.82
C VAL A 48 3.47 -0.64 7.44
N LEU A 49 2.76 -1.29 6.52
CA LEU A 49 3.12 -1.23 5.10
C LEU A 49 2.57 0.07 4.53
N VAL A 50 3.45 0.91 4.00
CA VAL A 50 3.11 2.26 3.53
C VAL A 50 3.52 2.46 2.08
N THR A 51 2.71 3.22 1.35
CA THR A 51 3.05 3.75 0.04
C THR A 51 2.69 5.22 -0.05
N GLN A 52 3.35 5.94 -0.97
CA GLN A 52 3.05 7.34 -1.22
C GLN A 52 1.86 7.48 -2.16
N MET A 53 1.03 8.49 -1.91
CA MET A 53 -0.11 8.86 -2.74
C MET A 53 0.29 9.94 -3.76
N ALA A 54 -0.50 10.10 -4.82
CA ALA A 54 -0.24 11.08 -5.88
C ALA A 54 -0.31 12.54 -5.41
N ASP A 55 -1.03 12.81 -4.32
CA ASP A 55 -1.14 14.13 -3.69
C ASP A 55 0.04 14.47 -2.77
N GLY A 56 1.02 13.56 -2.66
CA GLY A 56 2.18 13.69 -1.77
C GLY A 56 1.95 13.21 -0.34
N GLY A 57 0.73 12.82 0.01
CA GLY A 57 0.43 12.13 1.26
C GLY A 57 0.93 10.69 1.27
N SER A 58 0.74 10.00 2.38
CA SER A 58 1.07 8.57 2.51
C SER A 58 -0.10 7.82 3.11
N ILE A 59 -0.27 6.57 2.67
CA ILE A 59 -1.27 5.65 3.18
C ILE A 59 -0.64 4.32 3.52
N GLY A 60 -1.16 3.65 4.55
CA GLY A 60 -0.66 2.35 4.95
C GLY A 60 -1.62 1.55 5.80
N PHE A 61 -1.26 0.27 6.00
CA PHE A 61 -2.00 -0.65 6.84
C PHE A 61 -1.07 -1.31 7.86
N ILE A 62 -1.51 -1.37 9.12
CA ILE A 62 -0.82 -2.13 10.17
C ILE A 62 -0.96 -3.63 9.84
N VAL A 63 0.15 -4.29 9.53
CA VAL A 63 0.16 -5.68 9.05
C VAL A 63 0.38 -6.72 10.15
N ASN A 64 0.62 -6.29 11.38
CA ASN A 64 0.89 -7.16 12.52
C ASN A 64 -0.13 -7.05 13.68
N ARG A 65 -1.33 -6.54 13.41
CA ARG A 65 -2.38 -6.41 14.44
C ARG A 65 -3.66 -7.16 14.01
N PRO A 66 -3.70 -8.49 14.14
CA PRO A 66 -4.92 -9.24 13.87
C PRO A 66 -6.01 -8.84 14.88
N GLY A 67 -7.23 -8.67 14.39
CA GLY A 67 -8.40 -8.49 15.25
C GLY A 67 -8.90 -9.82 15.81
N GLU A 68 -10.03 -9.78 16.48
CA GLU A 68 -10.59 -10.97 17.16
C GLU A 68 -11.46 -11.83 16.24
N ARG A 69 -12.05 -11.27 15.19
CA ARG A 69 -13.06 -11.92 14.35
C ARG A 69 -12.72 -11.87 12.88
N SER A 70 -13.14 -12.92 12.18
CA SER A 70 -13.11 -13.02 10.72
C SER A 70 -14.44 -12.60 10.10
N LEU A 71 -14.48 -12.41 8.76
CA LEU A 71 -15.75 -12.16 8.04
C LEU A 71 -16.73 -13.31 8.22
N ALA A 72 -16.25 -14.56 8.21
CA ALA A 72 -17.07 -15.75 8.47
C ALA A 72 -17.75 -15.72 9.85
N GLN A 73 -17.10 -15.17 10.87
CA GLN A 73 -17.65 -15.07 12.23
C GLN A 73 -18.57 -13.85 12.41
N ILE A 74 -18.36 -12.78 11.65
CA ILE A 74 -19.20 -11.57 11.74
C ILE A 74 -20.54 -11.80 11.05
N LEU A 75 -20.57 -12.52 9.92
CA LEU A 75 -21.76 -12.80 9.12
C LEU A 75 -21.85 -14.30 8.81
N PRO A 76 -22.16 -15.15 9.82
CA PRO A 76 -22.10 -16.62 9.69
C PRO A 76 -23.11 -17.21 8.68
N ASP A 77 -24.22 -16.51 8.44
CA ASP A 77 -25.26 -16.95 7.51
C ASP A 77 -24.94 -16.56 6.06
N ASN A 78 -23.95 -15.71 5.83
CA ASN A 78 -23.55 -15.29 4.49
C ASN A 78 -22.64 -16.36 3.87
N THR A 79 -23.16 -17.13 2.90
CA THR A 79 -22.44 -18.24 2.24
C THR A 79 -21.15 -17.79 1.52
N LEU A 80 -21.13 -16.57 0.97
CA LEU A 80 -19.96 -16.01 0.31
C LEU A 80 -18.82 -15.79 1.30
N LEU A 81 -19.12 -15.35 2.53
CA LEU A 81 -18.13 -14.95 3.53
C LEU A 81 -17.59 -16.10 4.38
N LYS A 82 -18.23 -17.28 4.37
CA LYS A 82 -17.79 -18.47 5.14
C LYS A 82 -16.36 -18.91 4.87
N ARG A 83 -15.82 -18.63 3.69
CA ARG A 83 -14.45 -19.00 3.31
C ARG A 83 -13.37 -18.08 3.91
N PHE A 84 -13.73 -16.88 4.38
CA PHE A 84 -12.80 -15.92 4.94
C PHE A 84 -12.70 -16.09 6.45
N THR A 85 -11.88 -17.06 6.85
CA THR A 85 -11.69 -17.47 8.26
C THR A 85 -10.51 -16.81 8.96
N GLU A 86 -9.63 -16.13 8.21
CA GLU A 86 -8.58 -15.31 8.82
C GLU A 86 -9.20 -14.07 9.52
N PRO A 87 -8.66 -13.66 10.69
CA PRO A 87 -9.14 -12.47 11.36
C PRO A 87 -8.98 -11.23 10.48
N ILE A 88 -9.91 -10.28 10.60
CA ILE A 88 -9.76 -8.96 10.02
C ILE A 88 -8.70 -8.21 10.83
N PHE A 89 -7.72 -7.62 10.18
CA PHE A 89 -6.65 -6.87 10.84
C PHE A 89 -7.11 -5.45 11.17
N LEU A 90 -6.60 -4.88 12.25
CA LEU A 90 -6.79 -3.48 12.61
C LEU A 90 -5.75 -2.65 11.85
N GLY A 91 -6.14 -2.11 10.69
CA GLY A 91 -5.22 -1.47 9.74
C GLY A 91 -4.77 -0.06 10.14
N GLY A 92 -5.52 0.62 10.99
CA GLY A 92 -5.21 1.96 11.48
C GLY A 92 -6.44 2.72 11.97
N PRO A 93 -6.26 3.96 12.47
CA PRO A 93 -7.33 4.73 13.11
C PRO A 93 -8.29 5.41 12.13
N VAL A 94 -7.91 5.58 10.86
CA VAL A 94 -8.74 6.26 9.87
C VAL A 94 -9.78 5.30 9.33
N GLU A 95 -11.04 5.74 9.25
CA GLU A 95 -12.18 4.92 8.80
C GLU A 95 -12.22 3.53 9.47
N ALA A 96 -12.08 3.47 10.79
CA ALA A 96 -11.96 2.22 11.55
C ALA A 96 -13.15 1.24 11.38
N ALA A 97 -14.30 1.71 10.92
CA ALA A 97 -15.45 0.88 10.57
C ALA A 97 -15.44 0.41 9.10
N GLY A 98 -14.58 0.98 8.26
CA GLY A 98 -14.44 0.60 6.85
C GLY A 98 -13.79 -0.77 6.69
N LEU A 99 -14.18 -1.49 5.64
CA LEU A 99 -13.55 -2.75 5.24
C LEU A 99 -12.69 -2.51 4.01
N PHE A 100 -11.41 -2.81 4.14
CA PHE A 100 -10.40 -2.69 3.10
C PHE A 100 -9.75 -4.04 2.84
N ALA A 101 -9.11 -4.19 1.67
CA ALA A 101 -8.42 -5.43 1.34
C ALA A 101 -7.00 -5.16 0.84
N MET A 102 -6.09 -6.05 1.19
CA MET A 102 -4.74 -6.14 0.64
C MET A 102 -4.58 -7.51 0.02
N PHE A 103 -4.07 -7.56 -1.21
CA PHE A 103 -3.97 -8.82 -1.94
C PHE A 103 -2.80 -8.83 -2.93
N ARG A 104 -2.45 -10.02 -3.39
CA ARG A 104 -1.48 -10.20 -4.48
C ARG A 104 -2.23 -10.45 -5.79
N ALA A 105 -1.80 -9.79 -6.86
CA ALA A 105 -2.29 -10.03 -8.22
C ALA A 105 -1.14 -9.94 -9.22
N LYS A 106 -1.13 -10.85 -10.19
CA LYS A 106 -0.11 -10.84 -11.27
C LYS A 106 -0.25 -9.63 -12.18
N ASP A 107 -1.51 -9.27 -12.46
CA ASP A 107 -1.84 -8.19 -13.37
C ASP A 107 -2.39 -6.99 -12.62
N SER A 108 -2.34 -5.82 -13.24
CA SER A 108 -2.93 -4.59 -12.70
C SER A 108 -4.42 -4.79 -12.41
N THR A 109 -4.83 -4.41 -11.20
CA THR A 109 -6.23 -4.47 -10.77
C THR A 109 -6.84 -3.09 -10.83
N PRO A 110 -7.75 -2.80 -11.79
CA PRO A 110 -8.37 -1.48 -11.93
C PRO A 110 -9.04 -1.02 -10.63
N GLY A 111 -8.72 0.19 -10.17
CA GLY A 111 -9.24 0.79 -8.95
C GLY A 111 -8.53 0.34 -7.66
N ALA A 112 -7.56 -0.57 -7.74
CA ALA A 112 -6.69 -0.89 -6.62
C ALA A 112 -5.37 -0.11 -6.72
N LEU A 113 -4.83 0.32 -5.57
CA LEU A 113 -3.55 0.98 -5.48
C LEU A 113 -2.42 -0.06 -5.40
N ARG A 114 -1.50 -0.05 -6.35
CA ARG A 114 -0.29 -0.89 -6.28
C ARG A 114 0.65 -0.35 -5.22
N VAL A 115 1.12 -1.22 -4.32
CA VAL A 115 1.91 -0.82 -3.15
C VAL A 115 3.33 -1.35 -3.21
N LEU A 116 3.49 -2.62 -3.57
CA LEU A 116 4.79 -3.31 -3.54
C LEU A 116 4.75 -4.49 -4.51
N GLY A 117 5.58 -4.48 -5.55
CA GLY A 117 5.64 -5.60 -6.50
C GLY A 117 4.25 -5.96 -7.03
N ASP A 118 3.73 -7.13 -6.63
CA ASP A 118 2.41 -7.64 -6.96
C ASP A 118 1.36 -7.45 -5.83
N VAL A 119 1.65 -6.61 -4.83
CA VAL A 119 0.75 -6.30 -3.71
C VAL A 119 -0.06 -5.05 -3.99
N TYR A 120 -1.37 -5.13 -3.77
CA TYR A 120 -2.34 -4.07 -4.01
C TYR A 120 -3.19 -3.78 -2.78
N PHE A 121 -3.59 -2.50 -2.60
CA PHE A 121 -4.64 -2.07 -1.67
C PHE A 121 -5.93 -1.83 -2.43
N ALA A 122 -7.03 -2.48 -1.99
CA ALA A 122 -8.39 -2.17 -2.41
C ALA A 122 -9.04 -1.30 -1.33
N MET A 123 -9.26 -0.03 -1.67
CA MET A 123 -9.90 0.96 -0.80
C MET A 123 -11.32 1.30 -1.28
N ASP A 124 -11.54 1.22 -2.58
CA ASP A 124 -12.87 1.39 -3.17
C ASP A 124 -13.76 0.17 -2.82
N PRO A 125 -14.96 0.37 -2.25
CA PRO A 125 -15.90 -0.70 -1.93
C PRO A 125 -16.20 -1.63 -3.11
N ALA A 126 -16.30 -1.11 -4.34
CA ALA A 126 -16.54 -1.92 -5.52
C ALA A 126 -15.37 -2.86 -5.85
N VAL A 127 -14.13 -2.45 -5.53
CA VAL A 127 -12.95 -3.32 -5.66
C VAL A 127 -12.95 -4.40 -4.58
N VAL A 128 -13.27 -4.03 -3.34
CA VAL A 128 -13.39 -4.98 -2.23
C VAL A 128 -14.46 -6.02 -2.54
N GLU A 129 -15.61 -5.61 -3.07
CA GLU A 129 -16.69 -6.53 -3.48
C GLU A 129 -16.23 -7.51 -4.56
N ARG A 130 -15.52 -7.04 -5.59
CA ARG A 130 -14.96 -7.93 -6.62
C ARG A 130 -14.00 -8.96 -6.02
N VAL A 131 -13.14 -8.53 -5.10
CA VAL A 131 -12.19 -9.42 -4.40
C VAL A 131 -12.92 -10.45 -3.52
N LEU A 132 -14.03 -10.10 -2.90
CA LEU A 132 -14.88 -11.03 -2.15
C LEU A 132 -15.48 -12.11 -3.05
N HIS A 133 -15.93 -11.76 -4.25
CA HIS A 133 -16.52 -12.70 -5.21
C HIS A 133 -15.48 -13.60 -5.90
N ALA A 134 -14.31 -13.06 -6.25
CA ALA A 134 -13.21 -13.76 -6.91
C ALA A 134 -11.90 -13.53 -6.14
N PRO A 135 -11.73 -14.17 -4.96
CA PRO A 135 -10.60 -13.90 -4.10
C PRO A 135 -9.28 -14.39 -4.70
N PRO A 136 -8.24 -13.56 -4.69
CA PRO A 136 -6.89 -13.98 -5.03
C PRO A 136 -6.33 -14.94 -3.98
N GLU A 137 -5.26 -15.67 -4.34
CA GLU A 137 -4.64 -16.68 -3.47
C GLU A 137 -4.15 -16.09 -2.13
N ARG A 138 -3.61 -14.86 -2.17
CA ARG A 138 -3.16 -14.12 -0.99
C ARG A 138 -4.03 -12.90 -0.82
N LEU A 139 -4.81 -12.89 0.25
CA LEU A 139 -5.78 -11.86 0.56
C LEU A 139 -5.85 -11.66 2.07
N ARG A 140 -5.91 -10.42 2.51
CA ARG A 140 -6.11 -10.02 3.90
C ARG A 140 -7.06 -8.85 3.99
N PHE A 141 -7.98 -8.89 4.94
CA PHE A 141 -8.91 -7.80 5.21
C PHE A 141 -8.47 -6.95 6.38
N PHE A 142 -8.82 -5.67 6.31
CA PHE A 142 -8.48 -4.67 7.31
C PHE A 142 -9.69 -3.84 7.69
N ASN A 143 -9.81 -3.50 8.98
CA ASN A 143 -10.63 -2.40 9.44
C ASN A 143 -9.75 -1.16 9.60
N GLY A 144 -10.13 -0.07 8.93
CA GLY A 144 -9.38 1.16 8.93
C GLY A 144 -8.01 1.10 8.23
N TYR A 145 -7.38 2.24 8.17
CA TYR A 145 -6.05 2.43 7.62
C TYR A 145 -5.28 3.53 8.37
N ALA A 146 -4.01 3.70 8.11
CA ALA A 146 -3.16 4.79 8.57
C ALA A 146 -2.96 5.79 7.43
N GLY A 147 -3.06 7.08 7.71
CA GLY A 147 -2.89 8.14 6.74
C GLY A 147 -2.02 9.26 7.26
N TRP A 148 -1.18 9.82 6.41
CA TRP A 148 -0.34 10.98 6.69
C TRP A 148 -0.51 12.04 5.61
N ALA A 149 -0.68 13.29 6.02
CA ALA A 149 -0.65 14.44 5.14
C ALA A 149 0.74 14.60 4.49
N PRO A 150 0.86 15.34 3.36
CA PRO A 150 2.16 15.63 2.75
C PRO A 150 3.16 16.19 3.79
N GLY A 151 4.35 15.55 3.87
CA GLY A 151 5.42 15.91 4.81
C GLY A 151 5.25 15.43 6.25
N GLN A 152 4.06 15.04 6.68
CA GLN A 152 3.82 14.59 8.06
C GLN A 152 4.67 13.37 8.42
N LEU A 153 4.65 12.32 7.58
CA LEU A 153 5.41 11.10 7.82
C LEU A 153 6.92 11.37 7.92
N ALA A 154 7.45 12.23 7.06
CA ALA A 154 8.87 12.60 7.08
C ALA A 154 9.27 13.21 8.44
N LEU A 155 8.44 14.11 8.99
CA LEU A 155 8.67 14.70 10.31
C LEU A 155 8.61 13.67 11.45
N GLU A 156 7.70 12.69 11.36
CA GLU A 156 7.59 11.63 12.37
C GLU A 156 8.82 10.69 12.32
N ILE A 157 9.33 10.39 11.12
CA ILE A 157 10.57 9.61 10.94
C ILE A 157 11.76 10.39 11.51
N GLU A 158 11.90 11.69 11.19
CA GLU A 158 12.97 12.56 11.68
C GLU A 158 12.98 12.64 13.22
N ARG A 159 11.80 12.68 13.84
CA ARG A 159 11.64 12.66 15.30
C ARG A 159 11.90 11.30 15.95
N GLY A 160 12.22 10.28 15.17
CA GLY A 160 12.52 8.94 15.65
C GLY A 160 11.30 8.10 16.04
N GLY A 161 10.11 8.47 15.60
CA GLY A 161 8.89 7.67 15.82
C GLY A 161 8.90 6.36 15.03
N TRP A 162 9.54 6.34 13.88
CA TRP A 162 9.56 5.22 12.95
C TRP A 162 10.96 4.87 12.47
N HIS A 163 11.21 3.57 12.32
CA HIS A 163 12.32 3.05 11.54
C HIS A 163 11.79 2.59 10.18
N VAL A 164 12.56 2.87 9.11
CA VAL A 164 12.18 2.54 7.74
C VAL A 164 12.97 1.31 7.28
N LEU A 165 12.26 0.32 6.72
CA LEU A 165 12.84 -0.85 6.07
C LEU A 165 12.18 -1.09 4.71
N ASN A 166 12.91 -1.71 3.80
CA ASN A 166 12.30 -2.22 2.57
C ASN A 166 11.26 -3.29 2.91
N ALA A 167 10.05 -3.14 2.34
CA ALA A 167 9.00 -4.12 2.54
C ALA A 167 9.20 -5.36 1.66
N ASP A 168 8.68 -6.49 2.13
CA ASP A 168 8.58 -7.72 1.37
C ASP A 168 7.19 -8.37 1.53
N ALA A 169 6.69 -8.97 0.45
CA ALA A 169 5.35 -9.53 0.40
C ALA A 169 5.15 -10.71 1.36
N ASP A 170 6.20 -11.47 1.64
CA ASP A 170 6.12 -12.65 2.52
C ASP A 170 5.91 -12.23 3.97
N SER A 171 6.58 -11.16 4.42
CA SER A 171 6.32 -10.55 5.73
C SER A 171 4.90 -9.99 5.82
N VAL A 172 4.38 -9.39 4.74
CA VAL A 172 3.02 -8.82 4.68
C VAL A 172 1.96 -9.89 4.88
N PHE A 173 2.09 -11.06 4.22
CA PHE A 173 1.07 -12.12 4.23
C PHE A 173 1.40 -13.30 5.14
N ARG A 174 2.38 -13.18 6.03
CA ARG A 174 2.70 -14.24 6.99
C ARG A 174 1.54 -14.49 7.96
N LYS A 175 1.26 -15.76 8.26
CA LYS A 175 0.14 -16.14 9.14
C LYS A 175 0.35 -15.69 10.59
N ASN A 176 1.53 -15.96 11.15
CA ASN A 176 1.86 -15.53 12.50
C ASN A 176 2.59 -14.19 12.47
N THR A 177 1.93 -13.14 12.96
CA THR A 177 2.45 -11.78 13.00
C THR A 177 2.90 -11.33 14.40
N ASN A 178 2.76 -12.18 15.43
CA ASN A 178 3.01 -11.79 16.81
C ASN A 178 4.45 -11.33 17.09
N THR A 179 5.41 -11.87 16.35
CA THR A 179 6.84 -11.55 16.49
C THR A 179 7.36 -10.60 15.41
N LEU A 180 6.51 -10.21 14.46
CA LEU A 180 6.95 -9.43 13.28
C LEU A 180 7.63 -8.12 13.68
N TRP A 181 7.07 -7.38 14.64
CA TRP A 181 7.65 -6.11 15.09
C TRP A 181 9.04 -6.32 15.70
N GLN A 182 9.21 -7.29 16.60
CA GLN A 182 10.49 -7.59 17.23
C GLN A 182 11.54 -8.02 16.20
N GLU A 183 11.17 -8.88 15.26
CA GLU A 183 12.05 -9.36 14.20
C GLU A 183 12.54 -8.22 13.30
N LEU A 184 11.63 -7.33 12.87
CA LEU A 184 11.99 -6.19 12.04
C LEU A 184 12.79 -5.16 12.81
N LEU A 185 12.52 -4.95 14.09
CA LEU A 185 13.32 -4.08 14.96
C LEU A 185 14.77 -4.60 15.10
N LEU A 186 14.99 -5.91 15.18
CA LEU A 186 16.32 -6.50 15.17
C LEU A 186 17.03 -6.27 13.82
N ARG A 187 16.32 -6.37 12.70
CA ARG A 187 16.88 -6.02 11.37
C ARG A 187 17.31 -4.55 11.29
N VAL A 188 16.52 -3.62 11.82
CA VAL A 188 16.90 -2.21 11.92
C VAL A 188 18.22 -2.05 12.65
N ARG A 189 18.37 -2.69 13.81
CA ARG A 189 19.60 -2.59 14.62
C ARG A 189 20.82 -3.16 13.88
N ALA A 190 20.65 -4.29 13.17
CA ALA A 190 21.74 -4.91 12.40
C ALA A 190 22.19 -3.99 11.25
N VAL A 191 21.25 -3.37 10.51
CA VAL A 191 21.58 -2.42 9.44
C VAL A 191 22.31 -1.19 10.00
N THR A 192 21.86 -0.63 11.12
CA THR A 192 22.50 0.53 11.76
C THR A 192 23.91 0.21 12.28
N ALA A 193 24.12 -1.01 12.76
CA ALA A 193 25.45 -1.45 13.23
C ALA A 193 26.46 -1.65 12.10
N SER A 194 26.02 -2.05 10.91
CA SER A 194 26.88 -2.25 9.73
C SER A 194 27.27 -0.95 9.00
N LEU A 195 26.64 0.17 9.34
CA LEU A 195 26.93 1.49 8.77
C LEU A 195 27.87 2.35 9.63
N ARG A 196 28.33 1.82 10.77
CA ARG A 196 29.31 2.46 11.68
C ARG A 196 30.68 1.83 11.54
#